data_4d629f118be7b7ff30d0f1407e443587
#
_entry.id   4d629f118be7b7ff30d0f1407e443587
#
_cell.length_a   1.000
_cell.length_b   1.000
_cell.length_c   1.000
_cell.angle_alpha   90.00
_cell.angle_beta   90.00
_cell.angle_gamma   90.00
#
_symmetry.space_group_name_H-M   'P 1'
#
loop_
_entity.id
_entity.type
_entity.pdbx_description
1 polymer ?
#
loop_
_entity_poly.entity_id
_entity_poly.type
_entity_poly.pdbx_seq_one_letter_code
_entity_poly.pdbx_strand_id
1 'polypeptide(L)'
;MKIVILASGTGTLLQSVIDNVDTTKIDILAVGSDRQCEALDRAERAGIPTFRVDYIPRATDRDQWNRDLADALAGYAPDLVVSAGFMRIIGAHVVERFAGKIINTHPALLPAFPGAHAVADAMAYGVRVTGTTVHIVDSGVDTGPILDQRPVTVRSDDTVETLHERIKETERALLVDVLHRIAELGISIEGRKARIGSHD
;
A
#
# COMPACT_ATOMS: atom_id res chain seq x y z
N MET A 1 8.81 7.16 -13.44
CA MET A 1 8.94 6.25 -12.29
C MET A 1 8.20 4.95 -12.61
N LYS A 2 8.87 3.82 -12.49
CA LYS A 2 8.31 2.49 -12.76
C LYS A 2 7.78 1.87 -11.46
N ILE A 3 6.53 1.44 -11.44
CA ILE A 3 5.93 0.87 -10.23
C ILE A 3 5.36 -0.52 -10.48
N VAL A 4 5.37 -1.35 -9.44
CA VAL A 4 4.59 -2.59 -9.36
C VAL A 4 3.61 -2.44 -8.20
N ILE A 5 2.35 -2.84 -8.40
CA ILE A 5 1.31 -2.73 -7.38
C ILE A 5 0.95 -4.12 -6.88
N LEU A 6 0.88 -4.31 -5.57
CA LEU A 6 0.41 -5.53 -4.91
C LEU A 6 -1.00 -5.32 -4.35
N ALA A 7 -1.91 -6.24 -4.64
CA ALA A 7 -3.29 -6.20 -4.16
C ALA A 7 -3.83 -7.61 -3.92
N SER A 8 -4.77 -7.79 -2.97
CA SER A 8 -5.35 -9.11 -2.60
C SER A 8 -6.88 -9.18 -2.66
N GLY A 9 -7.57 -8.10 -3.06
CA GLY A 9 -9.02 -8.02 -2.96
C GLY A 9 -9.71 -7.40 -4.17
N THR A 10 -10.70 -6.56 -3.93
CA THR A 10 -11.52 -5.91 -4.96
C THR A 10 -10.75 -4.93 -5.85
N GLY A 11 -9.60 -4.44 -5.40
CA GLY A 11 -8.75 -3.54 -6.19
C GLY A 11 -9.30 -2.14 -6.40
N THR A 12 -10.17 -1.62 -5.54
CA THR A 12 -10.72 -0.26 -5.68
C THR A 12 -9.64 0.83 -5.54
N LEU A 13 -8.64 0.59 -4.67
CA LEU A 13 -7.49 1.48 -4.54
C LEU A 13 -6.57 1.39 -5.77
N LEU A 14 -6.31 0.17 -6.27
CA LEU A 14 -5.62 -0.04 -7.55
C LEU A 14 -6.32 0.68 -8.70
N GLN A 15 -7.66 0.57 -8.80
CA GLN A 15 -8.43 1.24 -9.85
C GLN A 15 -8.24 2.76 -9.79
N SER A 16 -8.26 3.34 -8.57
CA SER A 16 -8.02 4.77 -8.42
C SER A 16 -6.62 5.19 -8.90
N VAL A 17 -5.60 4.34 -8.69
CA VAL A 17 -4.26 4.59 -9.23
C VAL A 17 -4.27 4.51 -10.76
N ILE A 18 -4.86 3.46 -11.34
CA ILE A 18 -4.95 3.29 -12.81
C ILE A 18 -5.63 4.49 -13.47
N ASP A 19 -6.72 4.96 -12.88
CA ASP A 19 -7.56 6.02 -13.48
C ASP A 19 -6.96 7.43 -13.36
N ASN A 20 -6.07 7.66 -12.37
CA ASN A 20 -5.69 9.03 -12.01
C ASN A 20 -4.17 9.31 -12.04
N VAL A 21 -3.30 8.32 -12.22
CA VAL A 21 -1.87 8.61 -12.34
C VAL A 21 -1.52 9.22 -13.71
N ASP A 22 -0.57 10.14 -13.70
CA ASP A 22 0.01 10.69 -14.91
C ASP A 22 0.91 9.62 -15.58
N THR A 23 0.39 8.99 -16.63
CA THR A 23 1.09 7.92 -17.36
C THR A 23 2.35 8.39 -18.08
N THR A 24 2.57 9.70 -18.21
CA THR A 24 3.84 10.24 -18.75
C THR A 24 4.95 10.22 -17.71
N LYS A 25 4.62 10.16 -16.41
CA LYS A 25 5.56 10.16 -15.29
C LYS A 25 5.63 8.84 -14.54
N ILE A 26 4.51 8.08 -14.51
CA ILE A 26 4.36 6.84 -13.76
C ILE A 26 3.95 5.72 -14.71
N ASP A 27 4.78 4.67 -14.77
CA ASP A 27 4.56 3.47 -15.56
C ASP A 27 4.23 2.31 -14.63
N ILE A 28 3.01 1.75 -14.72
CA ILE A 28 2.57 0.59 -13.95
C ILE A 28 3.02 -0.66 -14.72
N LEU A 29 4.15 -1.23 -14.31
CA LEU A 29 4.76 -2.38 -14.99
C LEU A 29 3.93 -3.66 -14.85
N ALA A 30 3.35 -3.88 -13.66
CA ALA A 30 2.54 -5.04 -13.37
C ALA A 30 1.71 -4.86 -12.09
N VAL A 31 0.69 -5.72 -11.95
CA VAL A 31 -0.07 -5.91 -10.71
C VAL A 31 0.13 -7.35 -10.23
N GLY A 32 0.57 -7.50 -8.98
CA GLY A 32 0.79 -8.79 -8.33
C GLY A 32 -0.25 -9.10 -7.26
N SER A 33 -0.53 -10.39 -7.06
CA SER A 33 -1.41 -10.85 -5.98
C SER A 33 -0.95 -12.17 -5.36
N ASP A 34 -1.43 -12.41 -4.11
CA ASP A 34 -1.26 -13.68 -3.39
C ASP A 34 -2.35 -14.71 -3.72
N ARG A 35 -3.29 -14.34 -4.59
CA ARG A 35 -4.45 -15.17 -5.00
C ARG A 35 -5.12 -14.63 -6.25
N GLN A 36 -6.00 -15.44 -6.84
CA GLN A 36 -6.94 -14.88 -7.84
C GLN A 36 -7.91 -13.90 -7.15
N CYS A 37 -8.05 -12.71 -7.71
CA CYS A 37 -8.90 -11.66 -7.15
C CYS A 37 -9.27 -10.61 -8.22
N GLU A 38 -10.31 -9.83 -7.94
CA GLU A 38 -10.83 -8.80 -8.86
C GLU A 38 -9.78 -7.72 -9.21
N ALA A 39 -8.80 -7.48 -8.34
CA ALA A 39 -7.71 -6.55 -8.64
C ALA A 39 -6.92 -6.97 -9.89
N LEU A 40 -6.65 -8.27 -10.08
CA LEU A 40 -6.00 -8.77 -11.30
C LEU A 40 -6.87 -8.56 -12.53
N ASP A 41 -8.18 -8.85 -12.42
CA ASP A 41 -9.13 -8.66 -13.53
C ASP A 41 -9.21 -7.18 -13.94
N ARG A 42 -9.08 -6.23 -12.99
CA ARG A 42 -9.02 -4.79 -13.27
C ARG A 42 -7.75 -4.43 -14.03
N ALA A 43 -6.59 -4.95 -13.61
CA ALA A 43 -5.32 -4.72 -14.28
C ALA A 43 -5.34 -5.25 -15.71
N GLU A 44 -5.83 -6.47 -15.94
CA GLU A 44 -5.96 -7.09 -17.26
C GLU A 44 -6.86 -6.28 -18.18
N ARG A 45 -8.02 -5.78 -17.69
CA ARG A 45 -8.90 -4.89 -18.45
C ARG A 45 -8.23 -3.56 -18.84
N ALA A 46 -7.28 -3.09 -18.02
CA ALA A 46 -6.48 -1.89 -18.31
C ALA A 46 -5.24 -2.18 -19.18
N GLY A 47 -5.05 -3.44 -19.63
CA GLY A 47 -3.87 -3.85 -20.40
C GLY A 47 -2.57 -3.91 -19.60
N ILE A 48 -2.64 -3.95 -18.25
CA ILE A 48 -1.50 -4.02 -17.37
C ILE A 48 -1.15 -5.48 -17.10
N PRO A 49 0.11 -5.91 -17.27
CA PRO A 49 0.56 -7.27 -16.95
C PRO A 49 0.21 -7.66 -15.52
N THR A 50 -0.13 -8.93 -15.31
CA THR A 50 -0.41 -9.47 -13.98
C THR A 50 0.52 -10.63 -13.64
N PHE A 51 0.77 -10.83 -12.35
CA PHE A 51 1.43 -12.03 -11.85
C PHE A 51 0.82 -12.47 -10.52
N ARG A 52 1.03 -13.74 -10.20
CA ARG A 52 0.51 -14.32 -8.96
C ARG A 52 1.57 -15.17 -8.28
N VAL A 53 1.72 -14.96 -6.97
CA VAL A 53 2.50 -15.82 -6.08
C VAL A 53 1.53 -16.31 -5.00
N ASP A 54 0.95 -17.49 -5.22
CA ASP A 54 -0.14 -18.00 -4.40
C ASP A 54 0.30 -18.26 -2.95
N TYR A 55 -0.48 -17.77 -2.00
CA TYR A 55 -0.29 -18.03 -0.58
C TYR A 55 -1.52 -18.73 0.01
N ILE A 56 -1.36 -20.01 0.38
CA ILE A 56 -2.38 -20.79 1.05
C ILE A 56 -2.03 -20.87 2.54
N PRO A 57 -2.82 -20.27 3.44
CA PRO A 57 -2.57 -20.31 4.88
C PRO A 57 -2.38 -21.74 5.39
N ARG A 58 -1.36 -21.95 6.20
CA ARG A 58 -0.97 -23.25 6.80
C ARG A 58 -0.43 -24.31 5.83
N ALA A 59 -0.49 -24.08 4.51
CA ALA A 59 0.04 -25.01 3.51
C ALA A 59 1.27 -24.45 2.78
N THR A 60 1.37 -23.14 2.61
CA THR A 60 2.51 -22.50 1.95
C THR A 60 3.65 -22.26 2.94
N ASP A 61 4.86 -22.68 2.56
CA ASP A 61 6.09 -22.27 3.24
C ASP A 61 6.26 -20.75 3.07
N ARG A 62 6.21 -20.02 4.18
CA ARG A 62 6.22 -18.57 4.18
C ARG A 62 7.56 -17.99 3.74
N ASP A 63 8.67 -18.63 4.08
CA ASP A 63 9.99 -18.15 3.71
C ASP A 63 10.25 -18.36 2.22
N GLN A 64 9.83 -19.51 1.68
CA GLN A 64 9.91 -19.75 0.24
C GLN A 64 8.99 -18.79 -0.53
N TRP A 65 7.78 -18.59 -0.06
CA TRP A 65 6.84 -17.65 -0.68
C TRP A 65 7.39 -16.22 -0.72
N ASN A 66 8.05 -15.75 0.34
CA ASN A 66 8.68 -14.43 0.35
C ASN A 66 9.85 -14.32 -0.65
N ARG A 67 10.63 -15.41 -0.84
CA ARG A 67 11.66 -15.45 -1.88
C ARG A 67 11.04 -15.36 -3.27
N ASP A 68 10.02 -16.17 -3.53
CA ASP A 68 9.32 -16.21 -4.81
C ASP A 68 8.67 -14.84 -5.14
N LEU A 69 8.09 -14.17 -4.14
CA LEU A 69 7.55 -12.83 -4.29
C LEU A 69 8.65 -11.81 -4.59
N ALA A 70 9.79 -11.89 -3.89
CA ALA A 70 10.94 -11.00 -4.13
C ALA A 70 11.51 -11.19 -5.54
N ASP A 71 11.59 -12.43 -6.03
CA ASP A 71 12.08 -12.74 -7.38
C ASP A 71 11.11 -12.28 -8.47
N ALA A 72 9.79 -12.49 -8.26
CA ALA A 72 8.77 -12.01 -9.16
C ALA A 72 8.80 -10.47 -9.30
N LEU A 73 8.89 -9.75 -8.18
CA LEU A 73 9.03 -8.29 -8.16
C LEU A 73 10.32 -7.82 -8.86
N ALA A 74 11.45 -8.49 -8.59
CA ALA A 74 12.74 -8.12 -9.17
C ALA A 74 12.79 -8.31 -10.68
N GLY A 75 12.03 -9.27 -11.23
CA GLY A 75 11.91 -9.48 -12.67
C GLY A 75 11.38 -8.25 -13.42
N TYR A 76 10.60 -7.40 -12.76
CA TYR A 76 10.09 -6.13 -13.31
C TYR A 76 11.05 -4.95 -13.09
N ALA A 77 12.03 -5.06 -12.20
CA ALA A 77 12.96 -3.98 -11.83
C ALA A 77 12.24 -2.65 -11.50
N PRO A 78 11.27 -2.61 -10.58
CA PRO A 78 10.53 -1.40 -10.26
C PRO A 78 11.39 -0.40 -9.47
N ASP A 79 11.09 0.88 -9.65
CA ASP A 79 11.61 1.95 -8.79
C ASP A 79 10.90 1.94 -7.43
N LEU A 80 9.60 1.59 -7.43
CA LEU A 80 8.75 1.56 -6.24
C LEU A 80 7.76 0.38 -6.30
N VAL A 81 7.55 -0.29 -5.17
CA VAL A 81 6.49 -1.28 -4.96
C VAL A 81 5.39 -0.64 -4.11
N VAL A 82 4.14 -0.74 -4.57
CA VAL A 82 2.98 -0.15 -3.90
C VAL A 82 2.08 -1.27 -3.36
N SER A 83 1.97 -1.38 -2.05
CA SER A 83 0.99 -2.25 -1.39
C SER A 83 -0.36 -1.53 -1.32
N ALA A 84 -1.28 -1.91 -2.20
CA ALA A 84 -2.62 -1.31 -2.33
C ALA A 84 -3.71 -2.29 -1.89
N GLY A 85 -3.83 -2.49 -0.59
CA GLY A 85 -4.74 -3.50 -0.04
C GLY A 85 -4.21 -4.94 -0.21
N PHE A 86 -2.92 -5.12 -0.08
CA PHE A 86 -2.27 -6.44 -0.05
C PHE A 86 -2.39 -7.05 1.35
N MET A 87 -3.08 -8.18 1.46
CA MET A 87 -3.48 -8.76 2.75
C MET A 87 -2.44 -9.72 3.35
N ARG A 88 -1.17 -9.61 2.93
CA ARG A 88 -0.08 -10.41 3.49
C ARG A 88 0.99 -9.52 4.06
N ILE A 89 1.52 -9.93 5.21
CA ILE A 89 2.71 -9.29 5.77
C ILE A 89 3.88 -9.66 4.85
N ILE A 90 4.49 -8.66 4.27
CA ILE A 90 5.69 -8.78 3.44
C ILE A 90 6.87 -9.13 4.35
N GLY A 91 7.55 -10.23 4.04
CA GLY A 91 8.64 -10.75 4.88
C GLY A 91 10.00 -10.13 4.58
N ALA A 92 10.99 -10.48 5.41
CA ALA A 92 12.33 -9.88 5.40
C ALA A 92 13.00 -9.93 4.02
N HIS A 93 12.93 -11.04 3.29
CA HIS A 93 13.55 -11.16 1.96
C HIS A 93 13.08 -10.09 0.98
N VAL A 94 11.78 -9.77 0.99
CA VAL A 94 11.24 -8.72 0.11
C VAL A 94 11.63 -7.34 0.64
N VAL A 95 11.47 -7.11 1.96
CA VAL A 95 11.77 -5.82 2.61
C VAL A 95 13.24 -5.44 2.43
N GLU A 96 14.16 -6.38 2.61
CA GLU A 96 15.61 -6.15 2.44
C GLU A 96 15.98 -5.87 0.99
N ARG A 97 15.42 -6.65 0.04
CA ARG A 97 15.70 -6.48 -1.39
C ARG A 97 15.18 -5.17 -1.96
N PHE A 98 14.08 -4.67 -1.42
CA PHE A 98 13.44 -3.41 -1.82
C PHE A 98 13.45 -2.37 -0.68
N ALA A 99 14.51 -2.35 0.12
CA ALA A 99 14.61 -1.45 1.28
C ALA A 99 14.39 0.01 0.88
N GLY A 100 13.43 0.67 1.55
CA GLY A 100 13.03 2.04 1.26
C GLY A 100 12.22 2.24 -0.03
N LYS A 101 11.91 1.16 -0.75
CA LYS A 101 11.19 1.18 -2.03
C LYS A 101 9.82 0.48 -1.98
N ILE A 102 9.32 0.16 -0.82
CA ILE A 102 7.96 -0.39 -0.65
C ILE A 102 7.15 0.60 0.15
N ILE A 103 6.01 1.02 -0.36
CA ILE A 103 5.04 1.84 0.38
C ILE A 103 3.76 1.05 0.60
N ASN A 104 3.09 1.35 1.70
CA ASN A 104 1.79 0.78 2.06
C ASN A 104 0.83 1.88 2.47
N THR A 105 -0.47 1.64 2.30
CA THR A 105 -1.53 2.46 2.88
C THR A 105 -2.12 1.76 4.09
N HIS A 106 -2.42 2.52 5.14
CA HIS A 106 -3.00 2.01 6.38
C HIS A 106 -4.19 2.89 6.81
N PRO A 107 -5.35 2.30 7.16
CA PRO A 107 -6.58 3.06 7.43
C PRO A 107 -6.65 3.60 8.87
N ALA A 108 -5.57 4.22 9.34
CA ALA A 108 -5.50 4.98 10.60
C ALA A 108 -4.41 6.05 10.51
N LEU A 109 -4.35 6.94 11.50
CA LEU A 109 -3.25 7.88 11.70
C LEU A 109 -2.14 7.21 12.52
N LEU A 110 -1.23 6.50 11.84
CA LEU A 110 -0.09 5.88 12.52
C LEU A 110 0.71 6.92 13.34
N PRO A 111 1.25 6.55 14.49
CA PRO A 111 1.41 5.20 15.04
C PRO A 111 0.18 4.66 15.79
N ALA A 112 -0.96 5.34 15.77
CA ALA A 112 -2.19 4.85 16.39
C ALA A 112 -2.81 3.72 15.55
N PHE A 113 -3.35 2.70 16.22
CA PHE A 113 -4.13 1.60 15.64
C PHE A 113 -3.43 0.85 14.49
N PRO A 114 -2.21 0.31 14.69
CA PRO A 114 -1.55 -0.54 13.71
C PRO A 114 -2.28 -1.90 13.57
N GLY A 115 -2.08 -2.59 12.45
CA GLY A 115 -2.60 -3.93 12.23
C GLY A 115 -3.95 -3.98 11.52
N ALA A 116 -4.53 -5.19 11.44
CA ALA A 116 -5.64 -5.50 10.52
C ALA A 116 -7.01 -4.92 10.93
N HIS A 117 -7.18 -4.43 12.16
CA HIS A 117 -8.48 -4.00 12.70
C HIS A 117 -8.54 -2.50 13.00
N ALA A 118 -7.68 -1.70 12.39
CA ALA A 118 -7.46 -0.29 12.70
C ALA A 118 -8.74 0.55 12.82
N VAL A 119 -9.69 0.39 11.91
CA VAL A 119 -10.95 1.16 11.91
C VAL A 119 -11.84 0.75 13.08
N ALA A 120 -11.99 -0.56 13.32
CA ALA A 120 -12.76 -1.08 14.45
C ALA A 120 -12.15 -0.68 15.80
N ASP A 121 -10.82 -0.77 15.91
CA ASP A 121 -10.07 -0.40 17.12
C ASP A 121 -10.19 1.10 17.41
N ALA A 122 -10.11 1.95 16.37
CA ALA A 122 -10.29 3.39 16.51
C ALA A 122 -11.70 3.75 17.00
N MET A 123 -12.73 3.10 16.47
CA MET A 123 -14.12 3.29 16.94
C MET A 123 -14.32 2.77 18.36
N ALA A 124 -13.81 1.59 18.67
CA ALA A 124 -13.92 1.00 20.02
C ALA A 124 -13.19 1.84 21.07
N TYR A 125 -12.08 2.47 20.71
CA TYR A 125 -11.36 3.39 21.59
C TYR A 125 -12.12 4.71 21.82
N GLY A 126 -12.98 5.10 20.88
CA GLY A 126 -13.78 6.31 20.98
C GLY A 126 -13.08 7.58 20.49
N VAL A 127 -12.12 7.48 19.56
CA VAL A 127 -11.46 8.65 18.98
C VAL A 127 -12.46 9.48 18.16
N ARG A 128 -12.22 10.79 18.11
CA ARG A 128 -13.02 11.73 17.32
C ARG A 128 -12.46 11.97 15.91
N VAL A 129 -11.20 11.60 15.71
CA VAL A 129 -10.48 11.72 14.43
C VAL A 129 -9.62 10.49 14.26
N THR A 130 -9.70 9.88 13.10
CA THR A 130 -8.78 8.87 12.58
C THR A 130 -8.30 9.33 11.20
N GLY A 131 -7.95 8.42 10.29
CA GLY A 131 -7.53 8.82 8.95
C GLY A 131 -6.90 7.70 8.17
N THR A 132 -5.99 8.09 7.30
CA THR A 132 -5.17 7.16 6.51
C THR A 132 -3.72 7.63 6.51
N THR A 133 -2.80 6.68 6.40
CA THR A 133 -1.35 6.89 6.38
C THR A 133 -0.76 6.18 5.16
N VAL A 134 0.12 6.88 4.43
CA VAL A 134 1.07 6.25 3.49
C VAL A 134 2.43 6.21 4.18
N HIS A 135 3.03 5.02 4.27
CA HIS A 135 4.29 4.82 4.96
C HIS A 135 5.21 3.86 4.18
N ILE A 136 6.50 3.93 4.45
CA ILE A 136 7.48 2.94 3.98
C ILE A 136 7.25 1.63 4.75
N VAL A 137 7.32 0.51 4.05
CA VAL A 137 7.28 -0.82 4.69
C VAL A 137 8.65 -1.18 5.22
N ASP A 138 8.71 -1.52 6.50
CA ASP A 138 9.88 -2.06 7.18
C ASP A 138 9.61 -3.49 7.69
N SER A 139 10.47 -4.02 8.56
CA SER A 139 10.35 -5.39 9.10
C SER A 139 9.24 -5.56 10.14
N GLY A 140 8.67 -4.47 10.64
CA GLY A 140 7.56 -4.50 11.59
C GLY A 140 6.20 -4.41 10.90
N VAL A 141 5.12 -4.47 11.69
CA VAL A 141 3.75 -4.27 11.19
C VAL A 141 3.39 -2.81 11.36
N ASP A 142 3.24 -2.09 10.24
CA ASP A 142 2.87 -0.67 10.19
C ASP A 142 3.80 0.25 11.00
N THR A 143 5.10 -0.14 11.13
CA THR A 143 6.09 0.57 11.93
C THR A 143 7.02 1.46 11.13
N GLY A 144 7.00 1.41 9.82
CA GLY A 144 7.93 2.13 8.97
C GLY A 144 7.73 3.65 8.94
N PRO A 145 8.70 4.38 8.37
CA PRO A 145 8.64 5.84 8.27
C PRO A 145 7.42 6.35 7.51
N ILE A 146 6.74 7.34 8.06
CA ILE A 146 5.53 7.94 7.48
C ILE A 146 5.93 8.91 6.37
N LEU A 147 5.28 8.78 5.20
CA LEU A 147 5.43 9.70 4.07
C LEU A 147 4.37 10.80 4.08
N ASP A 148 3.11 10.43 4.31
CA ASP A 148 2.01 11.41 4.40
C ASP A 148 0.80 10.82 5.12
N GLN A 149 -0.07 11.70 5.64
CA GLN A 149 -1.26 11.33 6.39
C GLN A 149 -2.42 12.28 6.07
N ARG A 150 -3.65 11.75 6.06
CA ARG A 150 -4.87 12.56 5.96
C ARG A 150 -5.87 12.20 7.06
N PRO A 151 -6.38 13.19 7.81
CA PRO A 151 -7.36 12.95 8.87
C PRO A 151 -8.76 12.70 8.29
N VAL A 152 -9.55 11.89 9.01
CA VAL A 152 -10.97 11.64 8.77
C VAL A 152 -11.71 11.77 10.09
N THR A 153 -12.75 12.60 10.14
CA THR A 153 -13.59 12.77 11.34
C THR A 153 -14.48 11.54 11.55
N VAL A 154 -14.52 11.06 12.79
CA VAL A 154 -15.48 10.03 13.23
C VAL A 154 -16.78 10.72 13.62
N ARG A 155 -17.88 10.36 12.99
CA ARG A 155 -19.22 10.89 13.25
C ARG A 155 -19.93 10.07 14.33
N SER A 156 -20.90 10.67 15.01
CA SER A 156 -21.65 10.00 16.09
C SER A 156 -22.53 8.84 15.61
N ASP A 157 -22.88 8.84 14.34
CA ASP A 157 -23.71 7.85 13.68
C ASP A 157 -22.92 6.84 12.81
N ASP A 158 -21.58 6.87 12.89
CA ASP A 158 -20.77 5.93 12.13
C ASP A 158 -20.89 4.49 12.62
N THR A 159 -20.93 3.60 11.65
CA THR A 159 -20.55 2.20 11.81
C THR A 159 -19.09 2.02 11.34
N VAL A 160 -18.50 0.85 11.61
CA VAL A 160 -17.16 0.51 11.09
C VAL A 160 -17.13 0.62 9.57
N GLU A 161 -18.19 0.17 8.90
CA GLU A 161 -18.30 0.17 7.45
C GLU A 161 -18.39 1.59 6.88
N THR A 162 -19.24 2.47 7.47
CA THR A 162 -19.40 3.84 6.96
C THR A 162 -18.16 4.68 7.18
N LEU A 163 -17.50 4.53 8.33
CA LEU A 163 -16.22 5.18 8.58
C LEU A 163 -15.13 4.66 7.62
N HIS A 164 -15.07 3.34 7.43
CA HIS A 164 -14.08 2.72 6.54
C HIS A 164 -14.23 3.20 5.09
N GLU A 165 -15.47 3.33 4.58
CA GLU A 165 -15.67 3.86 3.22
C GLU A 165 -15.17 5.29 3.09
N ARG A 166 -15.41 6.18 4.05
CA ARG A 166 -14.83 7.54 4.03
C ARG A 166 -13.30 7.55 4.12
N ILE A 167 -12.73 6.64 4.91
CA ILE A 167 -11.26 6.49 4.96
C ILE A 167 -10.74 6.05 3.59
N LYS A 168 -11.36 5.07 2.93
CA LYS A 168 -10.97 4.61 1.59
C LYS A 168 -11.06 5.71 0.53
N GLU A 169 -12.06 6.60 0.60
CA GLU A 169 -12.14 7.76 -0.30
C GLU A 169 -10.91 8.67 -0.14
N THR A 170 -10.58 8.98 1.12
CA THR A 170 -9.40 9.80 1.46
C THR A 170 -8.09 9.10 1.08
N GLU A 171 -8.00 7.79 1.31
CA GLU A 171 -6.85 6.94 0.99
C GLU A 171 -6.56 6.92 -0.52
N ARG A 172 -7.60 6.76 -1.35
CA ARG A 172 -7.46 6.80 -2.81
C ARG A 172 -6.85 8.11 -3.29
N ALA A 173 -7.36 9.23 -2.81
CA ALA A 173 -6.85 10.55 -3.17
C ALA A 173 -5.42 10.77 -2.64
N LEU A 174 -5.15 10.35 -1.41
CA LEU A 174 -3.82 10.49 -0.80
C LEU A 174 -2.76 9.67 -1.55
N LEU A 175 -3.05 8.40 -1.88
CA LEU A 175 -2.08 7.55 -2.56
C LEU A 175 -1.70 8.10 -3.94
N VAL A 176 -2.68 8.55 -4.72
CA VAL A 176 -2.43 9.15 -6.04
C VAL A 176 -1.57 10.41 -5.91
N ASP A 177 -1.88 11.31 -4.96
CA ASP A 177 -1.09 12.51 -4.68
C ASP A 177 0.36 12.17 -4.28
N VAL A 178 0.53 11.21 -3.38
CA VAL A 178 1.85 10.74 -2.94
C VAL A 178 2.65 10.18 -4.10
N LEU A 179 2.04 9.36 -4.97
CA LEU A 179 2.71 8.79 -6.13
C LEU A 179 3.18 9.85 -7.12
N HIS A 180 2.37 10.87 -7.39
CA HIS A 180 2.77 11.99 -8.25
C HIS A 180 3.96 12.75 -7.66
N ARG A 181 3.90 13.09 -6.38
CA ARG A 181 5.01 13.80 -5.71
C ARG A 181 6.28 12.96 -5.65
N ILE A 182 6.19 11.66 -5.41
CA ILE A 182 7.35 10.76 -5.45
C ILE A 182 7.95 10.70 -6.86
N ALA A 183 7.12 10.64 -7.89
CA ALA A 183 7.59 10.61 -9.28
C ALA A 183 8.35 11.88 -9.68
N GLU A 184 8.02 13.02 -9.08
CA GLU A 184 8.65 14.33 -9.35
C GLU A 184 9.87 14.58 -8.46
N LEU A 185 9.79 14.25 -7.19
CA LEU A 185 10.72 14.71 -6.17
C LEU A 185 11.56 13.59 -5.54
N GLY A 186 11.16 12.31 -5.73
CA GLY A 186 11.81 11.18 -5.08
C GLY A 186 11.43 11.04 -3.60
N ILE A 187 12.08 10.09 -2.93
CA ILE A 187 11.94 9.82 -1.49
C ILE A 187 13.32 9.95 -0.84
N SER A 188 13.38 10.64 0.29
CA SER A 188 14.54 10.62 1.18
C SER A 188 14.14 10.04 2.54
N ILE A 189 15.01 9.18 3.11
CA ILE A 189 14.78 8.51 4.39
C ILE A 189 15.99 8.74 5.29
N GLU A 190 15.76 9.32 6.47
CA GLU A 190 16.77 9.52 7.50
C GLU A 190 16.25 8.96 8.83
N GLY A 191 16.72 7.79 9.21
CA GLY A 191 16.24 7.06 10.37
C GLY A 191 14.74 6.81 10.29
N ARG A 192 13.97 7.39 11.19
CA ARG A 192 12.49 7.27 11.21
C ARG A 192 11.75 8.34 10.41
N LYS A 193 12.47 9.26 9.81
CA LYS A 193 11.86 10.34 9.02
C LYS A 193 11.95 10.01 7.54
N ALA A 194 10.80 9.93 6.86
CA ALA A 194 10.74 9.90 5.41
C ALA A 194 10.16 11.22 4.91
N ARG A 195 10.62 11.67 3.77
CA ARG A 195 10.13 12.87 3.09
C ARG A 195 10.03 12.60 1.60
N ILE A 196 9.06 13.25 0.97
CA ILE A 196 8.98 13.32 -0.49
C ILE A 196 9.74 14.58 -0.90
N GLY A 197 10.85 14.39 -1.64
CA GLY A 197 11.79 15.45 -2.00
C GLY A 197 13.14 15.34 -1.30
N SER A 198 14.07 16.27 -1.65
CA SER A 198 15.39 16.38 -1.01
C SER A 198 15.29 17.03 0.37
N HIS A 199 16.28 16.78 1.21
CA HIS A 199 16.55 17.61 2.39
C HIS A 199 17.06 18.98 1.91
N ASP A 200 16.37 20.06 2.27
CA ASP A 200 16.95 21.39 2.33
C ASP A 200 17.81 21.54 3.57
#